data_c8f07fd51974f15c21b6d265d455a28a
#
_entry.id   c8f07fd51974f15c21b6d265d455a28a
#
_cell.length_a   1.000
_cell.length_b   1.000
_cell.length_c   1.000
_cell.angle_alpha   90.00
_cell.angle_beta   90.00
_cell.angle_gamma   90.00
#
_symmetry.space_group_name_H-M   'P 1'
#
loop_
_entity.id
_entity.type
_entity.pdbx_description
1 polymer ?
#
loop_
_entity_poly.entity_id
_entity_poly.type
_entity_poly.pdbx_seq_one_letter_code
_entity_poly.pdbx_strand_id
1 'polypeptide(L)'
;TAICTNNCKRAVEIVLEKTGLKKFFNDVFTRNDVDRLKPFPDIILKACEKLGVKPEKTIYVGDSPIDIAAARSAGVKPIGIVSSLSNAERLRAAGAELIVSNMDELREKLRKIILQCS
;
A
#
# COMPACT_ATOMS: atom_id res chain seq x y z
N THR A 1 5.17 0.82 -9.57
CA THR A 1 5.21 0.71 -8.10
C THR A 1 5.31 2.09 -7.47
N ALA A 2 4.55 2.34 -6.42
CA ALA A 2 4.57 3.63 -5.72
C ALA A 2 4.45 3.45 -4.22
N ILE A 3 4.87 4.48 -3.48
CA ILE A 3 4.69 4.57 -2.04
C ILE A 3 3.57 5.56 -1.74
N CYS A 4 2.65 5.19 -0.84
CA CYS A 4 1.61 6.07 -0.31
C CYS A 4 1.73 6.09 1.21
N THR A 5 2.10 7.21 1.78
CA THR A 5 2.37 7.31 3.22
C THR A 5 1.74 8.57 3.83
N ASN A 6 1.28 8.45 5.09
CA ASN A 6 0.83 9.61 5.88
C ASN A 6 1.99 10.43 6.43
N ASN A 7 3.22 9.99 6.27
CA ASN A 7 4.40 10.77 6.68
C ASN A 7 4.60 11.98 5.77
N CYS A 8 5.29 12.99 6.28
CA CYS A 8 5.58 14.18 5.48
C CYS A 8 6.68 13.91 4.44
N LYS A 9 6.64 14.69 3.37
CA LYS A 9 7.56 14.56 2.25
C LYS A 9 9.03 14.54 2.69
N ARG A 10 9.41 15.43 3.59
CA ARG A 10 10.81 15.53 4.06
C ARG A 10 11.27 14.25 4.77
N ALA A 11 10.43 13.69 5.65
CA ALA A 11 10.78 12.47 6.36
C ALA A 11 10.97 11.30 5.39
N VAL A 12 10.09 11.18 4.40
CA VAL A 12 10.17 10.12 3.40
C VAL A 12 11.42 10.27 2.54
N GLU A 13 11.74 11.49 2.10
CA GLU A 13 12.94 11.77 1.30
C GLU A 13 14.22 11.36 2.04
N ILE A 14 14.30 11.67 3.34
CA ILE A 14 15.45 11.27 4.17
C ILE A 14 15.61 9.76 4.21
N VAL A 15 14.52 9.03 4.47
CA VAL A 15 14.54 7.56 4.55
C VAL A 15 14.94 6.95 3.20
N LEU A 16 14.34 7.41 2.11
CA LEU A 16 14.63 6.87 0.78
C LEU A 16 16.07 7.16 0.35
N GLU A 17 16.60 8.34 0.69
CA GLU A 17 17.99 8.69 0.40
C GLU A 17 18.96 7.80 1.18
N LYS A 18 18.73 7.64 2.50
CA LYS A 18 19.61 6.84 3.36
C LYS A 18 19.58 5.34 3.01
N THR A 19 18.45 4.81 2.59
CA THR A 19 18.30 3.39 2.28
C THR A 19 18.61 3.04 0.82
N GLY A 20 18.66 4.03 -0.06
CA GLY A 20 18.84 3.81 -1.49
C GLY A 20 17.64 3.16 -2.17
N LEU A 21 16.46 3.15 -1.53
CA LEU A 21 15.28 2.47 -2.04
C LEU A 21 14.51 3.26 -3.09
N LYS A 22 14.77 4.55 -3.23
CA LYS A 22 14.02 5.42 -4.16
C LYS A 22 13.97 4.89 -5.58
N LYS A 23 15.05 4.30 -6.05
CA LYS A 23 15.17 3.76 -7.41
C LYS A 23 14.20 2.62 -7.73
N PHE A 24 13.61 1.99 -6.71
CA PHE A 24 12.68 0.87 -6.90
C PHE A 24 11.23 1.33 -7.06
N PHE A 25 10.95 2.62 -6.91
CA PHE A 25 9.59 3.16 -6.96
C PHE A 25 9.44 4.17 -8.09
N ASN A 26 8.34 4.07 -8.83
CA ASN A 26 8.02 5.00 -9.91
C ASN A 26 7.63 6.37 -9.39
N ASP A 27 6.97 6.40 -8.22
CA ASP A 27 6.54 7.64 -7.61
C ASP A 27 6.35 7.49 -6.10
N VAL A 28 6.27 8.60 -5.39
CA VAL A 28 6.07 8.67 -3.95
C VAL A 28 5.02 9.72 -3.64
N PHE A 29 3.97 9.32 -2.92
CA PHE A 29 2.88 10.19 -2.48
C PHE A 29 2.91 10.29 -0.97
N THR A 30 2.87 11.52 -0.46
CA THR A 30 3.02 11.82 0.95
C THR A 30 1.84 12.62 1.48
N ARG A 31 1.83 12.89 2.77
CA ARG A 31 0.84 13.75 3.40
C ARG A 31 0.72 15.12 2.71
N ASN A 32 1.81 15.61 2.13
CA ASN A 32 1.84 16.92 1.46
C ASN A 32 1.09 16.93 0.12
N ASP A 33 0.76 15.78 -0.43
CA ASP A 33 0.12 15.66 -1.75
C ASP A 33 -1.40 15.59 -1.69
N VAL A 34 -2.00 15.45 -0.52
CA VAL A 34 -3.44 15.26 -0.35
C VAL A 34 -3.98 16.09 0.81
N ASP A 35 -5.29 16.33 0.79
CA ASP A 35 -5.98 17.07 1.85
C ASP A 35 -6.41 16.16 3.01
N ARG A 36 -6.73 14.91 2.73
CA ARG A 36 -7.17 13.95 3.72
C ARG A 36 -6.25 12.73 3.77
N LEU A 37 -5.79 12.43 4.98
CA LEU A 37 -4.91 11.29 5.23
C LEU A 37 -5.68 9.97 5.28
N LYS A 38 -4.95 8.84 5.13
CA LYS A 38 -5.56 7.53 5.39
C LYS A 38 -6.18 7.52 6.80
N PRO A 39 -7.34 6.96 7.00
CA PRO A 39 -8.05 5.96 6.19
C PRO A 39 -8.86 6.48 4.99
N PHE A 40 -8.82 7.78 4.70
CA PHE A 40 -9.45 8.27 3.48
C PHE A 40 -8.69 7.77 2.24
N PRO A 41 -9.39 7.56 1.11
CA PRO A 41 -8.77 6.96 -0.08
C PRO A 41 -7.96 7.94 -0.93
N ASP A 42 -7.89 9.21 -0.57
CA ASP A 42 -7.35 10.29 -1.39
C ASP A 42 -5.95 10.01 -1.95
N ILE A 43 -5.04 9.54 -1.10
CA ILE A 43 -3.65 9.31 -1.50
C ILE A 43 -3.52 8.13 -2.48
N ILE A 44 -4.32 7.09 -2.29
CA ILE A 44 -4.30 5.91 -3.15
C ILE A 44 -4.92 6.25 -4.51
N LEU A 45 -6.04 6.98 -4.52
CA LEU A 45 -6.68 7.42 -5.76
C LEU A 45 -5.77 8.36 -6.56
N LYS A 46 -5.06 9.25 -5.88
CA LYS A 46 -4.09 10.12 -6.52
C LYS A 46 -2.94 9.33 -7.16
N ALA A 47 -2.45 8.32 -6.47
CA ALA A 47 -1.42 7.45 -7.00
C ALA A 47 -1.90 6.71 -8.25
N CYS A 48 -3.11 6.15 -8.22
CA CYS A 48 -3.69 5.47 -9.38
C CYS A 48 -3.83 6.42 -10.58
N GLU A 49 -4.31 7.63 -10.34
CA GLU A 49 -4.45 8.65 -11.38
C GLU A 49 -3.10 9.01 -12.01
N LYS A 50 -2.10 9.29 -11.19
CA LYS A 50 -0.76 9.67 -11.64
C LYS A 50 -0.06 8.54 -12.39
N LEU A 51 -0.25 7.30 -11.96
CA LEU A 51 0.35 6.13 -12.61
C LEU A 51 -0.46 5.64 -13.81
N GLY A 52 -1.65 6.19 -14.05
CA GLY A 52 -2.49 5.79 -15.16
C GLY A 52 -3.05 4.37 -15.02
N VAL A 53 -3.32 3.92 -13.79
CA VAL A 53 -3.85 2.58 -13.52
C VAL A 53 -5.23 2.66 -12.89
N LYS A 54 -6.04 1.63 -13.13
CA LYS A 54 -7.38 1.55 -12.54
C LYS A 54 -7.30 0.98 -11.13
N PRO A 55 -8.06 1.51 -10.15
CA PRO A 55 -8.08 0.97 -8.79
C PRO A 55 -8.38 -0.53 -8.74
N GLU A 56 -9.32 -1.03 -9.51
CA GLU A 56 -9.68 -2.45 -9.54
C GLU A 56 -8.55 -3.37 -10.08
N LYS A 57 -7.53 -2.80 -10.69
CA LYS A 57 -6.34 -3.52 -11.17
C LYS A 57 -5.10 -3.25 -10.33
N THR A 58 -5.29 -2.65 -9.17
CA THR A 58 -4.21 -2.21 -8.30
C THR A 58 -4.27 -2.97 -6.97
N ILE A 59 -3.10 -3.23 -6.41
CA ILE A 59 -2.93 -3.86 -5.10
C ILE A 59 -2.26 -2.85 -4.18
N TYR A 60 -2.75 -2.75 -2.96
CA TYR A 60 -2.16 -1.93 -1.92
C TYR A 60 -1.69 -2.84 -0.77
N VAL A 61 -0.42 -2.71 -0.40
CA VAL A 61 0.15 -3.47 0.71
C VAL A 61 0.33 -2.55 1.91
N GLY A 62 -0.24 -2.93 3.04
CA GLY A 62 -0.17 -2.13 4.26
C GLY A 62 -0.07 -2.98 5.52
N ASP A 63 0.41 -2.37 6.60
CA ASP A 63 0.64 -3.03 7.87
C ASP A 63 -0.32 -2.59 8.99
N SER A 64 -1.25 -1.69 8.68
CA SER A 64 -2.18 -1.18 9.67
C SER A 64 -3.63 -1.20 9.17
N PRO A 65 -4.62 -1.20 10.12
CA PRO A 65 -6.04 -1.16 9.73
C PRO A 65 -6.41 0.06 8.89
N ILE A 66 -5.77 1.21 9.10
CA ILE A 66 -6.05 2.40 8.30
C ILE A 66 -5.61 2.26 6.84
N ASP A 67 -4.53 1.51 6.59
CA ASP A 67 -4.10 1.19 5.23
C ASP A 67 -5.14 0.34 4.51
N ILE A 68 -5.65 -0.66 5.19
CA ILE A 68 -6.65 -1.57 4.62
C ILE A 68 -7.96 -0.82 4.35
N ALA A 69 -8.39 0.01 5.29
CA ALA A 69 -9.60 0.83 5.12
C ALA A 69 -9.47 1.79 3.94
N ALA A 70 -8.32 2.45 3.79
CA ALA A 70 -8.06 3.37 2.68
C ALA A 70 -8.09 2.64 1.33
N ALA A 71 -7.47 1.47 1.25
CA ALA A 71 -7.46 0.67 0.03
C ALA A 71 -8.87 0.23 -0.37
N ARG A 72 -9.66 -0.24 0.58
CA ARG A 72 -11.05 -0.63 0.30
C ARG A 72 -11.90 0.55 -0.16
N SER A 73 -11.75 1.69 0.49
CA SER A 73 -12.47 2.90 0.09
C SER A 73 -12.07 3.38 -1.31
N ALA A 74 -10.84 3.12 -1.71
CA ALA A 74 -10.35 3.46 -3.05
C ALA A 74 -10.75 2.42 -4.13
N GLY A 75 -11.29 1.27 -3.74
CA GLY A 75 -11.58 0.19 -4.69
C GLY A 75 -10.35 -0.60 -5.11
N VAL A 76 -9.29 -0.55 -4.32
CA VAL A 76 -8.02 -1.24 -4.54
C VAL A 76 -7.97 -2.49 -3.67
N LYS A 77 -7.39 -3.57 -4.17
CA LYS A 77 -7.27 -4.83 -3.41
C LYS A 77 -6.25 -4.68 -2.28
N PRO A 78 -6.66 -4.82 -1.01
CA PRO A 78 -5.73 -4.73 0.10
C PRO A 78 -5.06 -6.04 0.42
N ILE A 79 -3.75 -6.00 0.65
CA ILE A 79 -2.99 -7.10 1.22
C ILE A 79 -2.36 -6.60 2.52
N GLY A 80 -2.60 -7.32 3.61
CA GLY A 80 -1.99 -7.00 4.89
C GLY A 80 -0.65 -7.69 5.04
N ILE A 81 0.34 -6.97 5.57
CA ILE A 81 1.61 -7.56 5.97
C ILE A 81 1.77 -7.40 7.48
N VAL A 82 2.09 -8.48 8.18
CA VAL A 82 2.10 -8.50 9.64
C VAL A 82 3.36 -9.15 10.19
N SER A 83 3.74 -8.71 11.40
CA SER A 83 4.82 -9.33 12.17
C SER A 83 4.28 -10.15 13.35
N SER A 84 2.98 -10.12 13.63
CA SER A 84 2.37 -10.84 14.75
C SER A 84 0.94 -11.28 14.45
N LEU A 85 0.46 -12.30 15.16
CA LEU A 85 -0.92 -12.83 15.00
C LEU A 85 -1.98 -11.81 15.44
N SER A 86 -1.71 -11.01 16.46
CA SER A 86 -2.66 -10.00 16.93
C SER A 86 -2.93 -8.93 15.86
N ASN A 87 -1.91 -8.52 15.13
CA ASN A 87 -2.07 -7.60 14.01
C ASN A 87 -2.85 -8.24 12.86
N ALA A 88 -2.67 -9.53 12.60
CA ALA A 88 -3.42 -10.23 11.56
C ALA A 88 -4.92 -10.12 11.77
N GLU A 89 -5.40 -10.33 13.00
CA GLU A 89 -6.83 -10.22 13.30
C GLU A 89 -7.37 -8.80 13.07
N ARG A 90 -6.59 -7.79 13.46
CA ARG A 90 -6.97 -6.39 13.25
C ARG A 90 -7.07 -6.05 11.76
N LEU A 91 -6.15 -6.55 10.96
CA LEU A 91 -6.18 -6.32 9.51
C LEU A 91 -7.35 -7.05 8.85
N ARG A 92 -7.67 -8.27 9.29
CA ARG A 92 -8.84 -8.99 8.79
C ARG A 92 -10.13 -8.26 9.15
N ALA A 93 -10.24 -7.75 10.37
CA ALA A 93 -11.39 -6.97 10.82
C ALA A 93 -11.58 -5.69 9.98
N ALA A 94 -10.48 -5.09 9.52
CA ALA A 94 -10.53 -3.93 8.62
C ALA A 94 -10.87 -4.30 7.17
N GLY A 95 -10.81 -5.59 6.81
CA GLY A 95 -11.22 -6.09 5.51
C GLY A 95 -10.11 -6.64 4.62
N ALA A 96 -8.94 -6.93 5.17
CA ALA A 96 -7.88 -7.59 4.40
C ALA A 96 -8.26 -9.05 4.15
N GLU A 97 -8.41 -9.43 2.90
CA GLU A 97 -8.71 -10.80 2.51
C GLU A 97 -7.46 -11.68 2.46
N LEU A 98 -6.31 -11.06 2.18
CA LEU A 98 -5.03 -11.74 2.11
C LEU A 98 -4.06 -11.08 3.08
N ILE A 99 -3.40 -11.90 3.90
CA ILE A 99 -2.42 -11.45 4.88
C ILE A 99 -1.16 -12.29 4.73
N VAL A 100 -0.01 -11.60 4.70
CA VAL A 100 1.30 -12.24 4.60
C VAL A 100 2.16 -11.86 5.80
N SER A 101 3.11 -12.73 6.16
CA SER A 101 3.94 -12.57 7.35
C SER A 101 5.32 -11.97 7.07
N ASN A 102 5.74 -11.94 5.81
CA ASN A 102 7.04 -11.42 5.42
C ASN A 102 7.05 -11.08 3.92
N MET A 103 8.14 -10.47 3.47
CA MET A 103 8.27 -10.04 2.08
C MET A 103 8.41 -11.20 1.08
N ASP A 104 8.98 -12.33 1.48
CA ASP A 104 9.09 -13.50 0.62
C ASP A 104 7.72 -14.09 0.32
N GLU A 105 6.87 -14.20 1.34
CA GLU A 105 5.50 -14.65 1.19
C GLU A 105 4.70 -13.68 0.32
N LEU A 106 4.88 -12.38 0.52
CA LEU A 106 4.26 -11.34 -0.31
C LEU A 106 4.65 -11.53 -1.78
N ARG A 107 5.92 -11.73 -2.06
CA ARG A 107 6.42 -11.92 -3.42
C ARG A 107 5.77 -13.14 -4.09
N GLU A 108 5.64 -14.25 -3.38
CA GLU A 108 4.99 -15.45 -3.89
C GLU A 108 3.51 -15.22 -4.22
N LYS A 109 2.80 -14.54 -3.31
CA LYS A 109 1.38 -14.24 -3.51
C LYS A 109 1.17 -13.29 -4.69
N LEU A 110 1.99 -12.26 -4.80
CA LEU A 110 1.94 -11.33 -5.93
C LEU A 110 2.21 -12.02 -7.26
N ARG A 111 3.18 -12.93 -7.29
CA ARG A 111 3.48 -13.71 -8.48
C ARG A 111 2.29 -14.53 -8.94
N LYS A 112 1.58 -15.19 -8.01
CA LYS A 112 0.37 -15.96 -8.31
C LYS A 112 -0.75 -15.08 -8.83
N ILE A 113 -0.98 -13.91 -8.22
CA ILE A 113 -2.00 -12.97 -8.65
C ILE A 113 -1.72 -12.48 -10.08
N ILE A 114 -0.48 -12.13 -10.38
CA ILE A 114 -0.08 -11.66 -11.70
C ILE A 114 -0.30 -12.75 -12.75
N LEU A 115 0.04 -13.99 -12.45
CA LEU A 115 -0.16 -15.12 -13.36
C LEU A 115 -1.64 -15.40 -13.62
N GLN A 116 -2.51 -15.20 -12.63
CA GLN A 116 -3.95 -15.38 -12.80
C GLN A 116 -4.60 -14.28 -13.63
N CYS A 117 -4.01 -13.09 -13.65
CA CYS A 117 -4.53 -11.94 -14.39
C CYS A 117 -4.02 -11.86 -15.84
N SER A 118 -3.07 -12.70 -16.19
CA SER A 118 -2.55 -12.79 -17.57
C SER A 118 -3.21 -13.94 -18.35
#